data_d66e920cd5ba41e55e45770b376543d1
#
_entry.id   d66e920cd5ba41e55e45770b376543d1
#
_cell.length_a   1.000
_cell.length_b   1.000
_cell.length_c   1.000
_cell.angle_alpha   90.00
_cell.angle_beta   90.00
_cell.angle_gamma   90.00
#
_symmetry.space_group_name_H-M   'P 1'
#
loop_
_entity.id
_entity.type
_entity.pdbx_description
1 polymer ?
#
loop_
_entity_poly.entity_id
_entity_poly.type
_entity_poly.pdbx_seq_one_letter_code
_entity_poly.pdbx_strand_id
1 'polypeptide(L)'
;MEQIFEIRVQNVPGILARVEEIFRRQRAPIRGFFLEGEEGSAARLSITAETNLDAANLLRKQLMRLMDVHAVGDFGEQRSFASPESLFTFKEKTA
;
A
#
# COMPACT_ATOMS: atom_id res chain seq x y z
N MET A 1 0.33 -8.55 -14.01
CA MET A 1 1.66 -8.30 -13.46
C MET A 1 1.53 -7.95 -12.00
N GLU A 2 2.33 -8.54 -11.17
CA GLU A 2 2.27 -8.26 -9.73
C GLU A 2 2.99 -6.97 -9.39
N GLN A 3 2.36 -6.17 -8.54
CA GLN A 3 2.92 -4.94 -8.02
C GLN A 3 2.89 -5.01 -6.51
N ILE A 4 3.91 -4.45 -5.87
CA ILE A 4 3.97 -4.37 -4.43
C ILE A 4 3.75 -2.93 -4.01
N PHE A 5 2.85 -2.75 -3.05
CA PHE A 5 2.55 -1.43 -2.49
C PHE A 5 2.99 -1.44 -1.03
N GLU A 6 3.83 -0.49 -0.67
CA GLU A 6 4.22 -0.29 0.72
C GLU A 6 3.48 0.92 1.23
N ILE A 7 2.66 0.73 2.24
CA ILE A 7 1.76 1.76 2.72
C ILE A 7 1.99 1.98 4.19
N ARG A 8 2.20 3.23 4.57
CA ARG A 8 2.24 3.59 5.98
C ARG A 8 0.86 4.05 6.39
N VAL A 9 0.33 3.41 7.40
CA VAL A 9 -1.03 3.66 7.86
C VAL A 9 -1.05 3.86 9.36
N GLN A 10 -2.14 4.46 9.84
CA GLN A 10 -2.48 4.39 11.24
C GLN A 10 -3.24 3.09 11.44
N ASN A 11 -2.78 2.24 12.34
CA ASN A 11 -3.40 0.94 12.54
C ASN A 11 -4.63 1.06 13.42
N VAL A 12 -5.72 1.44 12.79
CA VAL A 12 -7.01 1.64 13.47
C VAL A 12 -8.01 0.63 12.93
N PRO A 13 -9.08 0.37 13.68
CA PRO A 13 -10.10 -0.57 13.21
C PRO A 13 -10.63 -0.19 11.84
N GLY A 14 -10.73 -1.18 10.97
CA GLY A 14 -11.29 -0.99 9.65
C GLY A 14 -10.31 -0.51 8.59
N ILE A 15 -9.05 -0.26 8.94
CA ILE A 15 -8.10 0.26 7.94
C ILE A 15 -7.89 -0.75 6.81
N LEU A 16 -7.75 -2.03 7.13
CA LEU A 16 -7.55 -3.04 6.10
C LEU A 16 -8.75 -3.13 5.17
N ALA A 17 -9.95 -3.06 5.72
CA ALA A 17 -11.15 -3.15 4.91
C ALA A 17 -11.26 -1.97 3.95
N ARG A 18 -10.90 -0.77 4.40
CA ARG A 18 -10.95 0.40 3.54
C ARG A 18 -9.93 0.33 2.43
N VAL A 19 -8.73 -0.14 2.74
CA VAL A 19 -7.69 -0.31 1.74
C VAL A 19 -8.09 -1.38 0.74
N GLU A 20 -8.57 -2.51 1.24
CA GLU A 20 -9.00 -3.61 0.39
C GLU A 20 -10.10 -3.17 -0.58
N GLU A 21 -11.00 -2.34 -0.11
CA GLU A 21 -12.10 -1.83 -0.95
C GLU A 21 -11.57 -1.06 -2.15
N ILE A 22 -10.52 -0.29 -1.95
CA ILE A 22 -9.93 0.48 -3.04
C ILE A 22 -9.35 -0.47 -4.10
N PHE A 23 -8.64 -1.51 -3.68
CA PHE A 23 -8.11 -2.48 -4.61
C PHE A 23 -9.21 -3.22 -5.35
N ARG A 24 -10.29 -3.56 -4.65
CA ARG A 24 -11.40 -4.27 -5.26
C ARG A 24 -12.08 -3.43 -6.33
N ARG A 25 -12.28 -2.14 -6.06
CA ARG A 25 -12.91 -1.26 -7.04
C ARG A 25 -12.07 -1.12 -8.31
N GLN A 26 -10.77 -1.20 -8.18
CA GLN A 26 -9.86 -1.11 -9.30
C GLN A 26 -9.61 -2.47 -9.96
N ARG A 27 -10.30 -3.50 -9.49
CA ARG A 27 -10.17 -4.85 -10.03
C ARG A 27 -8.72 -5.32 -9.98
N ALA A 28 -8.06 -5.03 -8.87
CA ALA A 28 -6.70 -5.42 -8.62
C ALA A 28 -6.68 -6.46 -7.51
N PRO A 29 -6.78 -7.75 -7.86
CA PRO A 29 -6.86 -8.80 -6.83
C PRO A 29 -5.62 -8.78 -5.95
N ILE A 30 -5.85 -8.81 -4.64
CA ILE A 30 -4.77 -8.86 -3.68
C ILE A 30 -4.31 -10.31 -3.56
N ARG A 31 -3.02 -10.53 -3.79
CA ARG A 31 -2.43 -11.86 -3.71
C ARG A 31 -1.87 -12.15 -2.33
N GLY A 32 -1.54 -11.10 -1.60
CA GLY A 32 -1.04 -11.27 -0.25
C GLY A 32 -0.90 -9.92 0.41
N PHE A 33 -0.86 -9.93 1.73
CA PHE A 33 -0.60 -8.70 2.46
C PHE A 33 0.08 -9.01 3.77
N PHE A 34 0.74 -8.01 4.32
CA PHE A 34 1.42 -8.12 5.59
C PHE A 34 1.29 -6.79 6.31
N LEU A 35 0.76 -6.84 7.52
CA LEU A 35 0.59 -5.64 8.35
C LEU A 35 1.49 -5.77 9.57
N GLU A 36 2.36 -4.81 9.77
CA GLU A 36 3.31 -4.81 10.86
C GLU A 36 3.17 -3.51 11.64
N GLY A 37 2.89 -3.63 12.93
CA GLY A 37 2.71 -2.48 13.80
C GLY A 37 1.59 -2.74 14.79
N GLU A 38 1.68 -2.10 15.93
CA GLU A 38 0.70 -2.30 16.99
C GLU A 38 -0.58 -1.52 16.70
N GLU A 39 -1.67 -2.06 17.23
CA GLU A 39 -2.95 -1.39 17.12
C GLU A 39 -2.86 -0.01 17.75
N GLY A 40 -3.41 0.99 17.04
CA GLY A 40 -3.41 2.36 17.53
C GLY A 40 -2.17 3.15 17.16
N SER A 41 -1.16 2.51 16.59
CA SER A 41 0.07 3.22 16.24
C SER A 41 0.29 3.18 14.74
N ALA A 42 1.34 3.86 14.29
CA ALA A 42 1.73 3.82 12.90
C ALA A 42 2.19 2.42 12.54
N ALA A 43 1.80 1.95 11.38
CA ALA A 43 2.08 0.61 10.94
C ALA A 43 2.46 0.60 9.47
N ARG A 44 3.09 -0.49 9.06
CA ARG A 44 3.47 -0.70 7.67
C ARG A 44 2.63 -1.82 7.09
N LEU A 45 1.98 -1.52 5.98
CA LEU A 45 1.13 -2.48 5.29
C LEU A 45 1.72 -2.73 3.92
N SER A 46 2.12 -3.96 3.67
CA SER A 46 2.62 -4.38 2.36
C SER A 46 1.53 -5.15 1.66
N ILE A 47 1.24 -4.78 0.43
CA ILE A 47 0.22 -5.46 -0.36
C ILE A 47 0.81 -5.84 -1.71
N THR A 48 0.64 -7.10 -2.06
CA THR A 48 0.98 -7.59 -3.39
C THR A 48 -0.32 -7.77 -4.15
N ALA A 49 -0.45 -7.14 -5.29
CA ALA A 49 -1.69 -7.19 -6.07
C ALA A 49 -1.38 -7.37 -7.55
N GLU A 50 -2.32 -8.03 -8.24
CA GLU A 50 -2.25 -8.16 -9.69
C GLU A 50 -2.82 -6.92 -10.33
N THR A 51 -1.97 -6.17 -11.02
CA THR A 51 -2.42 -4.94 -11.64
C THR A 51 -1.40 -4.49 -12.68
N ASN A 52 -1.74 -3.45 -13.44
CA ASN A 52 -0.79 -2.87 -14.38
C ASN A 52 -0.34 -1.50 -13.86
N LEU A 53 0.57 -0.87 -14.57
CA LEU A 53 1.16 0.39 -14.10
C LEU A 53 0.13 1.52 -14.02
N ASP A 54 -0.77 1.59 -14.99
CA ASP A 54 -1.78 2.65 -14.98
C ASP A 54 -2.70 2.51 -13.79
N ALA A 55 -3.18 1.28 -13.55
CA ALA A 55 -4.05 1.03 -12.41
C ALA A 55 -3.31 1.22 -11.09
N ALA A 56 -2.02 0.86 -11.05
CA ALA A 56 -1.22 1.06 -9.86
C ALA A 56 -1.09 2.54 -9.51
N ASN A 57 -0.91 3.39 -10.52
CA ASN A 57 -0.85 4.84 -10.29
C ASN A 57 -2.16 5.36 -9.70
N LEU A 58 -3.27 4.89 -10.23
CA LEU A 58 -4.57 5.29 -9.72
C LEU A 58 -4.79 4.78 -8.30
N LEU A 59 -4.38 3.54 -8.05
CA LEU A 59 -4.47 2.99 -6.69
C LEU A 59 -3.72 3.84 -5.69
N ARG A 60 -2.50 4.24 -6.03
CA ARG A 60 -1.71 5.07 -5.13
C ARG A 60 -2.41 6.39 -4.83
N LYS A 61 -2.99 7.01 -5.84
CA LYS A 61 -3.69 8.27 -5.64
C LYS A 61 -4.91 8.10 -4.73
N GLN A 62 -5.63 7.01 -4.92
CA GLN A 62 -6.81 6.77 -4.10
C GLN A 62 -6.44 6.41 -2.67
N LEU A 63 -5.38 5.64 -2.49
CA LEU A 63 -4.90 5.31 -1.15
C LEU A 63 -4.50 6.56 -0.39
N MET A 64 -3.86 7.50 -1.08
CA MET A 64 -3.43 8.74 -0.43
C MET A 64 -4.60 9.61 0.04
N ARG A 65 -5.80 9.35 -0.44
CA ARG A 65 -6.98 10.09 -0.01
C ARG A 65 -7.55 9.60 1.31
N LEU A 66 -7.16 8.40 1.74
CA LEU A 66 -7.65 7.88 3.01
C LEU A 66 -6.99 8.62 4.16
N MET A 67 -7.79 8.99 5.14
CA MET A 67 -7.31 9.80 6.26
C MET A 67 -6.19 9.11 7.02
N ASP A 68 -6.31 7.81 7.21
CA ASP A 68 -5.36 7.06 8.03
C ASP A 68 -4.19 6.51 7.23
N VAL A 69 -4.06 6.89 5.96
CA VAL A 69 -2.90 6.54 5.16
C VAL A 69 -1.95 7.72 5.17
N HIS A 70 -0.73 7.49 5.63
CA HIS A 70 0.27 8.54 5.80
C HIS A 70 1.23 8.64 4.63
N ALA A 71 1.54 7.52 3.99
CA ALA A 71 2.47 7.50 2.88
C ALA A 71 2.24 6.26 2.04
N VAL A 72 2.53 6.36 0.76
CA VAL A 72 2.44 5.24 -0.15
C VAL A 72 3.75 5.16 -0.92
N GLY A 73 4.39 4.00 -0.83
CA GLY A 73 5.60 3.73 -1.57
C GLY A 73 5.32 2.74 -2.66
N ASP A 74 6.23 2.64 -3.58
CA ASP A 74 6.08 1.79 -4.74
C ASP A 74 7.39 1.13 -5.09
N PHE A 75 7.36 -0.18 -5.19
CA PHE A 75 8.50 -0.97 -5.55
C PHE A 75 8.46 -1.36 -7.01
N GLY A 76 7.31 -1.21 -7.66
CA GLY A 76 7.10 -1.73 -8.98
C GLY A 76 6.93 -3.24 -8.94
N GLU A 77 7.70 -3.95 -9.75
CA GLU A 77 7.58 -5.40 -9.78
C GLU A 77 8.23 -6.01 -8.55
N GLN A 78 7.70 -7.15 -8.15
CA GLN A 78 8.22 -7.85 -7.00
C GLN A 78 9.65 -8.31 -7.25
N ARG A 79 10.50 -8.07 -6.26
CA ARG A 79 11.88 -8.51 -6.31
C ARG A 79 12.32 -8.97 -4.95
N SER A 80 13.36 -9.76 -4.96
CA SER A 80 13.91 -10.28 -3.73
C SER A 80 15.17 -9.51 -3.41
N PHE A 81 15.10 -8.61 -2.43
CA PHE A 81 16.24 -7.80 -2.04
C PHE A 81 16.38 -7.74 -0.54
N ALA A 82 17.58 -7.41 -0.12
CA ALA A 82 17.89 -7.37 1.29
C ALA A 82 17.21 -6.20 2.01
N SER A 83 17.06 -5.08 1.37
CA SER A 83 16.57 -3.88 2.04
C SER A 83 15.54 -3.16 1.20
N PRO A 84 14.27 -3.44 1.40
CA PRO A 84 13.22 -2.78 0.63
C PRO A 84 13.23 -1.26 0.77
N GLU A 85 13.56 -0.75 1.93
CA GLU A 85 13.53 0.69 2.15
C GLU A 85 14.47 1.46 1.26
N SER A 86 15.54 0.81 0.81
CA SER A 86 16.51 1.49 -0.03
C SER A 86 16.14 1.42 -1.51
N LEU A 87 15.06 0.71 -1.85
CA LEU A 87 14.71 0.44 -3.23
C LEU A 87 13.51 1.23 -3.73
N PHE A 88 12.80 1.88 -2.84
CA PHE A 88 11.64 2.64 -3.24
C PHE A 88 11.52 3.91 -2.41
N THR A 89 10.74 4.84 -2.93
CA THR A 89 10.53 6.12 -2.29
C THR A 89 9.07 6.26 -1.92
N PHE A 90 8.82 6.67 -0.69
CA PHE A 90 7.47 6.95 -0.26
C PHE A 90 7.06 8.34 -0.71
N LYS A 91 5.80 8.44 -1.10
CA LYS A 91 5.20 9.72 -1.36
C LYS A 91 4.33 10.06 -0.17
N GLU A 92 4.84 10.93 0.69
CA GLU A 92 4.15 11.25 1.91
C GLU A 92 3.09 12.30 1.70
N LYS A 93 2.04 12.20 2.52
CA LYS A 93 1.03 13.24 2.57
C LYS A 93 1.59 14.44 3.31
N THR A 94 1.31 15.60 2.77
CA THR A 94 1.61 16.83 3.50
C THR A 94 0.40 17.16 4.37
N ALA A 95 0.72 17.62 5.53
CA ALA A 95 -0.33 18.00 6.48
C ALA A 95 -1.05 19.25 6.01
#